data_758fddbfdcb604c2e57689b3df2cec74
#
_entry.id   758fddbfdcb604c2e57689b3df2cec74
#
_cell.length_a   1.000
_cell.length_b   1.000
_cell.length_c   1.000
_cell.angle_alpha   90.00
_cell.angle_beta   90.00
_cell.angle_gamma   90.00
#
_symmetry.space_group_name_H-M   'P 1'
#
loop_
_entity.id
_entity.type
_entity.pdbx_description
1 polymer ?
#
loop_
_entity_poly.entity_id
_entity_poly.type
_entity_poly.pdbx_seq_one_letter_code
_entity_poly.pdbx_strand_id
1 'polypeptide(L)'
;MIIGSLTQTKRFEILHPDFKKVFEYVRSGNWQQVTAGKIILEEDKIWVNVDEVTGKSREAAKLEAHNRFIDIQIPLLQEETFGWEERGRLAMEEEGYQTQNDILFYQERPALYFTLLVGDFVIFFPEDAHAPCIGNGKMKKMVVKVKL
;
A
#
# COMPACT_ATOMS: atom_id res chain seq x y z
N MET A 1 10.90 2.64 -0.84
CA MET A 1 10.06 1.48 -1.20
C MET A 1 10.81 0.17 -0.98
N ILE A 2 10.15 -0.84 -0.44
CA ILE A 2 10.74 -2.18 -0.22
C ILE A 2 9.75 -3.24 -0.71
N ILE A 3 10.21 -4.18 -1.54
CA ILE A 3 9.42 -5.33 -2.01
C ILE A 3 9.94 -6.59 -1.32
N GLY A 4 9.05 -7.45 -0.86
CA GLY A 4 9.38 -8.70 -0.20
C GLY A 4 8.30 -9.78 -0.32
N SER A 5 8.61 -10.98 0.19
CA SER A 5 7.65 -12.08 0.26
C SER A 5 7.17 -12.28 1.70
N LEU A 6 5.88 -12.58 1.86
CA LEU A 6 5.27 -12.89 3.16
C LEU A 6 5.90 -14.11 3.85
N THR A 7 6.62 -14.94 3.10
CA THR A 7 7.37 -16.08 3.66
C THR A 7 8.67 -15.67 4.34
N GLN A 8 9.16 -14.43 4.12
CA GLN A 8 10.47 -13.96 4.61
C GLN A 8 10.40 -12.57 5.27
N THR A 9 9.36 -12.29 6.06
CA THR A 9 9.13 -10.97 6.66
C THR A 9 10.12 -10.58 7.76
N LYS A 10 10.77 -11.55 8.42
CA LYS A 10 11.66 -11.31 9.57
C LYS A 10 12.74 -10.26 9.32
N ARG A 11 13.24 -10.16 8.09
CA ARG A 11 14.28 -9.16 7.72
C ARG A 11 13.77 -7.73 7.79
N PHE A 12 12.47 -7.55 7.60
CA PHE A 12 11.82 -6.24 7.50
C PHE A 12 11.22 -5.80 8.84
N GLU A 13 11.06 -6.73 9.80
CA GLU A 13 10.49 -6.45 11.11
C GLU A 13 11.33 -5.46 11.94
N ILE A 14 12.62 -5.35 11.65
CA ILE A 14 13.54 -4.40 12.30
C ILE A 14 13.34 -2.93 11.83
N LEU A 15 12.70 -2.71 10.69
CA LEU A 15 12.59 -1.38 10.08
C LEU A 15 11.62 -0.44 10.80
N HIS A 16 10.69 -1.00 11.59
CA HIS A 16 9.77 -0.23 12.41
C HIS A 16 9.36 -1.04 13.64
N PRO A 17 9.19 -0.43 14.83
CA PRO A 17 8.82 -1.13 16.07
C PRO A 17 7.57 -2.02 15.94
N ASP A 18 6.60 -1.58 15.16
CA ASP A 18 5.32 -2.26 15.00
C ASP A 18 5.29 -3.29 13.86
N PHE A 19 6.30 -3.35 13.00
CA PHE A 19 6.30 -4.26 11.84
C PHE A 19 6.22 -5.73 12.21
N LYS A 20 6.86 -6.13 13.32
CA LYS A 20 6.74 -7.51 13.82
C LYS A 20 5.26 -7.87 14.09
N LYS A 21 4.54 -7.04 14.86
CA LYS A 21 3.11 -7.22 15.15
C LYS A 21 2.28 -7.26 13.87
N VAL A 22 2.52 -6.35 12.95
CA VAL A 22 1.84 -6.28 11.66
C VAL A 22 2.05 -7.55 10.84
N PHE A 23 3.29 -7.98 10.63
CA PHE A 23 3.56 -9.18 9.83
C PHE A 23 3.09 -10.48 10.49
N GLU A 24 3.13 -10.58 11.82
CA GLU A 24 2.51 -11.70 12.55
C GLU A 24 1.00 -11.74 12.29
N TYR A 25 0.32 -10.60 12.37
CA TYR A 25 -1.11 -10.50 12.09
C TYR A 25 -1.43 -10.85 10.63
N VAL A 26 -0.70 -10.30 9.66
CA VAL A 26 -0.90 -10.60 8.24
C VAL A 26 -0.75 -12.09 7.95
N ARG A 27 0.23 -12.78 8.55
CA ARG A 27 0.43 -14.22 8.36
C ARG A 27 -0.59 -15.11 9.05
N SER A 28 -1.31 -14.60 10.04
CA SER A 28 -2.24 -15.41 10.85
C SER A 28 -3.60 -15.62 10.21
N GLY A 29 -3.98 -14.82 9.22
CA GLY A 29 -5.34 -14.78 8.66
C GLY A 29 -5.48 -15.45 7.29
N ASN A 30 -6.70 -15.91 7.00
CA ASN A 30 -7.11 -16.30 5.65
C ASN A 30 -7.83 -15.12 4.97
N TRP A 31 -7.05 -14.17 4.50
CA TRP A 31 -7.52 -12.87 4.02
C TRP A 31 -8.32 -12.93 2.73
N GLN A 32 -8.19 -14.00 1.96
CA GLN A 32 -8.99 -14.20 0.75
C GLN A 32 -10.48 -14.30 1.05
N GLN A 33 -10.84 -14.82 2.23
CA GLN A 33 -12.22 -15.02 2.67
C GLN A 33 -12.77 -13.89 3.54
N VAL A 34 -11.93 -12.94 3.97
CA VAL A 34 -12.35 -11.82 4.81
C VAL A 34 -13.13 -10.81 3.97
N THR A 35 -14.28 -10.37 4.45
CA THR A 35 -15.09 -9.32 3.82
C THR A 35 -14.32 -7.99 3.80
N ALA A 36 -14.51 -7.20 2.72
CA ALA A 36 -13.95 -5.86 2.62
C ALA A 36 -14.37 -4.99 3.82
N GLY A 37 -13.43 -4.22 4.35
CA GLY A 37 -13.64 -3.37 5.51
C GLY A 37 -12.37 -2.98 6.23
N LYS A 38 -12.50 -2.14 7.24
CA LYS A 38 -11.42 -1.66 8.10
C LYS A 38 -11.36 -2.44 9.40
N ILE A 39 -10.17 -2.88 9.79
CA ILE A 39 -9.88 -3.59 11.03
C ILE A 39 -8.83 -2.78 11.80
N ILE A 40 -9.15 -2.37 13.02
CA ILE A 40 -8.23 -1.61 13.87
C ILE A 40 -7.41 -2.59 14.70
N LEU A 41 -6.08 -2.55 14.58
CA LEU A 41 -5.16 -3.34 15.39
C LEU A 41 -4.67 -2.55 16.61
N GLU A 42 -4.49 -1.25 16.45
CA GLU A 42 -4.15 -0.32 17.52
C GLU A 42 -4.71 1.06 17.15
N GLU A 43 -5.52 1.64 18.05
CA GLU A 43 -6.20 2.90 17.82
C GLU A 43 -5.21 4.00 17.44
N ASP A 44 -5.55 4.78 16.42
CA ASP A 44 -4.75 5.88 15.86
C ASP A 44 -3.32 5.55 15.41
N LYS A 45 -2.94 4.25 15.39
CA LYS A 45 -1.59 3.82 15.02
C LYS A 45 -1.53 2.78 13.93
N ILE A 46 -2.35 1.71 14.02
CA ILE A 46 -2.27 0.59 13.09
C ILE A 46 -3.67 0.14 12.73
N TRP A 47 -3.97 0.13 11.45
CA TRP A 47 -5.18 -0.52 10.94
C TRP A 47 -4.93 -1.21 9.61
N VAL A 48 -5.82 -2.11 9.28
CA VAL A 48 -5.83 -2.89 8.03
C VAL A 48 -7.10 -2.56 7.28
N ASN A 49 -6.98 -2.17 6.02
CA ASN A 49 -8.07 -2.15 5.08
C ASN A 49 -7.99 -3.41 4.21
N VAL A 50 -9.09 -4.15 4.14
CA VAL A 50 -9.28 -5.17 3.10
C VAL A 50 -10.19 -4.55 2.06
N ASP A 51 -9.68 -4.36 0.86
CA ASP A 51 -10.38 -3.63 -0.20
C ASP A 51 -10.71 -4.55 -1.37
N GLU A 52 -11.94 -4.42 -1.89
CA GLU A 52 -12.37 -4.97 -3.15
C GLU A 52 -12.57 -3.81 -4.13
N VAL A 53 -11.73 -3.73 -5.14
CA VAL A 53 -11.69 -2.61 -6.08
C VAL A 53 -11.75 -3.10 -7.53
N THR A 54 -12.10 -2.22 -8.45
CA THR A 54 -11.93 -2.47 -9.89
C THR A 54 -10.55 -1.98 -10.30
N GLY A 55 -9.81 -2.83 -10.99
CA GLY A 55 -8.49 -2.49 -11.53
C GLY A 55 -8.56 -1.30 -12.49
N LYS A 56 -7.50 -0.49 -12.49
CA LYS A 56 -7.33 0.71 -13.32
C LYS A 56 -6.27 0.46 -14.39
N SER A 57 -6.35 1.20 -15.49
CA SER A 57 -5.21 1.30 -16.41
C SER A 57 -4.07 2.12 -15.79
N ARG A 58 -2.87 2.02 -16.35
CA ARG A 58 -1.72 2.84 -15.91
C ARG A 58 -2.01 4.34 -16.03
N GLU A 59 -2.78 4.74 -17.05
CA GLU A 59 -3.14 6.13 -17.30
C GLU A 59 -4.15 6.66 -16.28
N ALA A 60 -5.02 5.80 -15.75
CA ALA A 60 -6.04 6.18 -14.78
C ALA A 60 -5.58 6.13 -13.32
N ALA A 61 -4.48 5.40 -13.05
CA ALA A 61 -3.91 5.32 -11.71
C ALA A 61 -3.07 6.57 -11.42
N LYS A 62 -3.41 7.28 -10.35
CA LYS A 62 -2.72 8.50 -9.91
C LYS A 62 -1.64 8.16 -8.90
N LEU A 63 -0.55 8.90 -8.92
CA LEU A 63 0.44 8.88 -7.83
C LEU A 63 -0.17 9.51 -6.58
N GLU A 64 -0.06 8.81 -5.47
CA GLU A 64 -0.45 9.26 -4.15
C GLU A 64 0.71 9.12 -3.17
N ALA A 65 0.77 9.96 -2.13
CA ALA A 65 1.72 9.87 -1.03
C ALA A 65 1.06 10.18 0.30
N HIS A 66 1.67 9.72 1.38
CA HIS A 66 1.21 9.89 2.76
C HIS A 66 2.26 10.63 3.58
N ASN A 67 1.86 11.35 4.62
CA ASN A 67 2.79 12.10 5.48
C ASN A 67 3.02 11.41 6.83
N ARG A 68 2.00 10.73 7.36
CA ARG A 68 1.97 10.24 8.74
C ARG A 68 2.04 8.73 8.85
N PHE A 69 1.76 8.01 7.76
CA PHE A 69 1.65 6.55 7.77
C PHE A 69 2.51 5.93 6.70
N ILE A 70 3.05 4.78 7.05
CA ILE A 70 3.68 3.82 6.13
C ILE A 70 2.56 2.91 5.62
N ASP A 71 2.55 2.64 4.32
CA ASP A 71 1.66 1.66 3.69
C ASP A 71 2.39 0.33 3.48
N ILE A 72 1.76 -0.76 3.94
CA ILE A 72 2.17 -2.11 3.51
C ILE A 72 1.02 -2.67 2.68
N GLN A 73 1.25 -2.86 1.38
CA GLN A 73 0.23 -3.30 0.44
C GLN A 73 0.50 -4.72 -0.04
N ILE A 74 -0.57 -5.53 -0.08
CA ILE A 74 -0.52 -6.98 -0.27
C ILE A 74 -1.67 -7.40 -1.19
N PRO A 75 -1.40 -7.91 -2.39
CA PRO A 75 -2.41 -8.53 -3.25
C PRO A 75 -2.96 -9.82 -2.60
N LEU A 76 -4.28 -10.04 -2.62
CA LEU A 76 -4.92 -11.18 -1.96
C LEU A 76 -5.45 -12.25 -2.92
N LEU A 77 -5.97 -11.89 -4.08
CA LEU A 77 -6.57 -12.84 -5.04
C LEU A 77 -5.85 -12.93 -6.38
N GLN A 78 -5.33 -11.83 -6.87
CA GLN A 78 -4.59 -11.73 -8.13
C GLN A 78 -3.42 -10.78 -7.99
N GLU A 79 -2.55 -10.78 -8.98
CA GLU A 79 -1.45 -9.82 -9.08
C GLU A 79 -1.96 -8.37 -9.14
N GLU A 80 -1.17 -7.45 -8.66
CA GLU A 80 -1.39 -6.02 -8.74
C GLU A 80 -0.14 -5.33 -9.25
N THR A 81 -0.28 -4.45 -10.23
CA THR A 81 0.79 -3.57 -10.68
C THR A 81 0.71 -2.24 -9.93
N PHE A 82 1.86 -1.73 -9.56
CA PHE A 82 2.04 -0.43 -8.91
C PHE A 82 2.92 0.46 -9.79
N GLY A 83 2.58 1.75 -9.86
CA GLY A 83 3.51 2.77 -10.28
C GLY A 83 4.27 3.31 -9.08
N TRP A 84 5.50 3.80 -9.28
CA TRP A 84 6.32 4.41 -8.23
C TRP A 84 7.16 5.57 -8.77
N GLU A 85 7.29 6.60 -7.94
CA GLU A 85 8.23 7.71 -8.12
C GLU A 85 8.76 8.17 -6.77
N GLU A 86 9.98 8.65 -6.73
CA GLU A 86 10.53 9.34 -5.57
C GLU A 86 9.83 10.68 -5.41
N ARG A 87 9.18 10.87 -4.25
CA ARG A 87 8.28 12.01 -3.99
C ARG A 87 8.95 13.37 -4.17
N GLY A 88 10.23 13.51 -3.78
CA GLY A 88 10.96 14.76 -3.92
C GLY A 88 11.20 15.22 -5.36
N ARG A 89 10.90 14.38 -6.36
CA ARG A 89 10.96 14.74 -7.79
C ARG A 89 9.64 15.26 -8.33
N LEU A 90 8.56 15.17 -7.55
CA LEU A 90 7.23 15.58 -7.95
C LEU A 90 6.99 17.05 -7.58
N ALA A 91 6.33 17.79 -8.45
CA ALA A 91 6.09 19.22 -8.30
C ALA A 91 4.63 19.63 -8.53
N MET A 92 3.83 18.80 -9.21
CA MET A 92 2.46 19.11 -9.59
C MET A 92 1.44 18.39 -8.69
N GLU A 93 1.22 18.94 -7.50
CA GLU A 93 0.13 18.47 -6.62
C GLU A 93 -1.24 18.74 -7.27
N GLU A 94 -2.18 17.79 -7.16
CA GLU A 94 -3.48 17.92 -7.82
C GLU A 94 -4.46 18.80 -7.02
N GLU A 95 -4.61 18.58 -5.70
CA GLU A 95 -5.59 19.27 -4.85
C GLU A 95 -5.06 19.67 -3.48
N GLY A 96 -3.75 19.56 -3.26
CA GLY A 96 -3.11 19.74 -1.96
C GLY A 96 -3.36 18.58 -0.99
N TYR A 97 -2.67 18.62 0.15
CA TYR A 97 -2.69 17.54 1.13
C TYR A 97 -4.02 17.47 1.89
N GLN A 98 -4.66 16.31 1.83
CA GLN A 98 -5.91 16.00 2.54
C GLN A 98 -5.60 15.47 3.95
N THR A 99 -5.56 16.34 4.93
CA THR A 99 -5.13 16.03 6.32
C THR A 99 -5.94 14.89 6.95
N GLN A 100 -7.26 14.82 6.71
CA GLN A 100 -8.13 13.79 7.30
C GLN A 100 -7.79 12.39 6.80
N ASN A 101 -7.49 12.26 5.50
CA ASN A 101 -7.20 11.00 4.84
C ASN A 101 -5.71 10.68 4.78
N ASP A 102 -4.85 11.62 5.22
CA ASP A 102 -3.39 11.53 5.08
C ASP A 102 -2.97 11.21 3.65
N ILE A 103 -3.47 11.93 2.66
CA ILE A 103 -3.19 11.66 1.25
C ILE A 103 -2.94 12.93 0.47
N LEU A 104 -2.00 12.85 -0.47
CA LEU A 104 -1.68 13.87 -1.46
C LEU A 104 -1.57 13.19 -2.82
N PHE A 105 -2.24 13.73 -3.82
CA PHE A 105 -2.18 13.24 -5.20
C PHE A 105 -1.30 14.11 -6.08
N TYR A 106 -0.68 13.50 -7.09
CA TYR A 106 0.18 14.16 -8.06
C TYR A 106 -0.30 13.89 -9.49
N GLN A 107 -0.04 14.85 -10.37
CA GLN A 107 -0.41 14.78 -11.80
C GLN A 107 0.64 14.07 -12.65
N GLU A 108 1.88 14.01 -12.16
CA GLU A 108 2.99 13.34 -12.86
C GLU A 108 2.75 11.83 -12.98
N ARG A 109 3.49 11.23 -13.89
CA ARG A 109 3.47 9.79 -14.13
C ARG A 109 4.58 9.09 -13.36
N PRO A 110 4.34 7.85 -12.92
CA PRO A 110 5.39 7.02 -12.32
C PRO A 110 6.57 6.81 -13.27
N ALA A 111 7.80 6.91 -12.75
CA ALA A 111 9.00 6.53 -13.50
C ALA A 111 9.20 5.02 -13.57
N LEU A 112 8.67 4.27 -12.60
CA LEU A 112 8.81 2.82 -12.51
C LEU A 112 7.44 2.16 -12.34
N TYR A 113 7.26 1.01 -13.00
CA TYR A 113 6.13 0.12 -12.75
C TYR A 113 6.65 -1.27 -12.37
N PHE A 114 6.03 -1.89 -11.39
CA PHE A 114 6.33 -3.26 -10.96
C PHE A 114 5.05 -4.00 -10.59
N THR A 115 5.08 -5.32 -10.67
CA THR A 115 3.93 -6.17 -10.36
C THR A 115 4.25 -7.05 -9.16
N LEU A 116 3.34 -7.08 -8.20
CA LEU A 116 3.35 -8.01 -7.07
C LEU A 116 2.43 -9.19 -7.35
N LEU A 117 2.92 -10.38 -7.04
CA LEU A 117 2.11 -11.59 -7.03
C LEU A 117 1.43 -11.78 -5.67
N VAL A 118 0.42 -12.63 -5.62
CA VAL A 118 -0.17 -13.07 -4.35
C VAL A 118 0.91 -13.78 -3.51
N GLY A 119 1.07 -13.33 -2.27
CA GLY A 119 2.15 -13.79 -1.38
C GLY A 119 3.33 -12.83 -1.28
N ASP A 120 3.36 -11.79 -2.11
CA ASP A 120 4.32 -10.70 -1.99
C ASP A 120 3.71 -9.50 -1.25
N PHE A 121 4.56 -8.57 -0.84
CA PHE A 121 4.16 -7.28 -0.29
C PHE A 121 5.09 -6.17 -0.77
N VAL A 122 4.61 -4.94 -0.68
CA VAL A 122 5.42 -3.72 -0.81
C VAL A 122 5.21 -2.83 0.41
N ILE A 123 6.29 -2.19 0.87
CA ILE A 123 6.27 -1.14 1.89
C ILE A 123 6.56 0.18 1.20
N PHE A 124 5.66 1.15 1.35
CA PHE A 124 5.83 2.53 0.92
C PHE A 124 5.99 3.42 2.14
N PHE A 125 7.10 4.15 2.20
CA PHE A 125 7.34 5.21 3.17
C PHE A 125 6.82 6.55 2.64
N PRO A 126 6.77 7.62 3.43
CA PRO A 126 6.29 8.93 2.96
C PRO A 126 7.01 9.49 1.74
N GLU A 127 8.24 9.07 1.51
CA GLU A 127 9.07 9.45 0.36
C GLU A 127 8.69 8.70 -0.92
N ASP A 128 7.89 7.66 -0.81
CA ASP A 128 7.49 6.79 -1.91
C ASP A 128 6.11 7.17 -2.44
N ALA A 129 6.05 8.04 -3.43
CA ALA A 129 4.81 8.27 -4.16
C ALA A 129 4.49 7.02 -5.00
N HIS A 130 3.24 6.56 -4.93
CA HIS A 130 2.84 5.31 -5.58
C HIS A 130 1.45 5.39 -6.20
N ALA A 131 1.26 4.68 -7.31
CA ALA A 131 0.00 4.57 -8.03
C ALA A 131 -0.51 3.13 -7.93
N PRO A 132 -1.46 2.85 -7.02
CA PRO A 132 -1.97 1.51 -6.76
C PRO A 132 -3.13 1.13 -7.69
N CYS A 133 -3.59 -0.10 -7.55
CA CYS A 133 -4.78 -0.65 -8.18
C CYS A 133 -4.68 -0.76 -9.72
N ILE A 134 -3.48 -0.89 -10.27
CA ILE A 134 -3.30 -1.13 -11.70
C ILE A 134 -3.47 -2.62 -11.99
N GLY A 135 -4.48 -2.97 -12.82
CA GLY A 135 -4.81 -4.34 -13.15
C GLY A 135 -6.13 -4.45 -13.90
N ASN A 136 -6.60 -5.65 -14.10
CA ASN A 136 -7.83 -5.94 -14.83
C ASN A 136 -8.91 -6.53 -13.91
N GLY A 137 -10.15 -6.12 -14.14
CA GLY A 137 -11.31 -6.71 -13.46
C GLY A 137 -11.38 -6.38 -11.96
N LYS A 138 -12.02 -7.27 -11.20
CA LYS A 138 -12.15 -7.12 -9.74
C LYS A 138 -10.86 -7.55 -9.07
N MET A 139 -10.39 -6.75 -8.16
CA MET A 139 -9.16 -6.96 -7.40
C MET A 139 -9.47 -6.96 -5.91
N LYS A 140 -8.77 -7.80 -5.17
CA LYS A 140 -8.83 -7.80 -3.70
C LYS A 140 -7.43 -7.66 -3.14
N LYS A 141 -7.27 -6.72 -2.23
CA LYS A 141 -5.99 -6.37 -1.63
C LYS A 141 -6.13 -6.05 -0.15
N MET A 142 -5.01 -6.06 0.53
CA MET A 142 -4.87 -5.56 1.88
C MET A 142 -3.94 -4.35 1.87
N VAL A 143 -4.31 -3.32 2.61
CA VAL A 143 -3.46 -2.16 2.90
C VAL A 143 -3.35 -2.01 4.41
N VAL A 144 -2.16 -2.21 4.94
CA VAL A 144 -1.88 -1.96 6.36
C VAL A 144 -1.28 -0.57 6.49
N LYS A 145 -1.93 0.27 7.27
CA LYS A 145 -1.44 1.61 7.64
C LYS A 145 -0.73 1.52 8.99
N VAL A 146 0.52 1.94 9.02
CA VAL A 146 1.35 1.97 10.24
C VAL A 146 1.83 3.40 10.45
N LYS A 147 1.51 3.97 11.61
CA LYS A 147 1.94 5.34 11.96
C LYS A 147 3.45 5.40 12.14
N LEU A 148 4.05 6.48 11.64
CA LEU A 148 5.47 6.82 11.81
C LEU A 148 5.83 7.15 13.25
#